data_ef44f8efe5ba74d71784998c4227d1ab
#
_entry.id   ef44f8efe5ba74d71784998c4227d1ab
#
_cell.length_a   1.000
_cell.length_b   1.000
_cell.length_c   1.000
_cell.angle_alpha   90.00
_cell.angle_beta   90.00
_cell.angle_gamma   90.00
#
_symmetry.space_group_name_H-M   'P 1'
#
loop_
_entity.id
_entity.type
_entity.pdbx_description
1 polymer ?
#
loop_
_entity_poly.entity_id
_entity_poly.type
_entity_poly.pdbx_seq_one_letter_code
_entity_poly.pdbx_strand_id
1 'polypeptide(L)'
;LGMVDTDLLRSGRVKSRLATGCSLRARGARAVTDRDWVTAAASSIYSTPGDMARYLAALLGGGANEHGCVLRPATLATMFGPHYQTDPRLPGAGLGFFRADLGGHVAIEHQGLLPGFNAQIWAAPNDGVGVMAFTNGAKGAMSWLPPETGRLLRQLIGVPDDVVRTNVAHHPEIWGDLCGRY
;
A
#
# COMPACT_ATOMS: atom_id res chain seq x y z
N LEU A 1 -14.53 13.62 3.01
CA LEU A 1 -13.12 13.66 3.39
C LEU A 1 -12.35 14.89 2.87
N GLY A 2 -13.02 15.81 2.13
CA GLY A 2 -12.35 16.96 1.55
C GLY A 2 -11.40 16.66 0.39
N MET A 3 -11.54 15.50 -0.23
CA MET A 3 -10.70 15.03 -1.35
C MET A 3 -11.17 15.65 -2.68
N VAL A 4 -10.99 16.95 -2.82
CA VAL A 4 -11.55 17.76 -3.92
C VAL A 4 -10.87 17.53 -5.27
N ASP A 5 -9.67 16.99 -5.28
CA ASP A 5 -8.88 16.69 -6.47
C ASP A 5 -8.87 15.19 -6.81
N THR A 6 -9.79 14.42 -6.22
CA THR A 6 -9.95 13.00 -6.46
C THR A 6 -11.16 12.73 -7.35
N ASP A 7 -11.02 11.77 -8.26
CA ASP A 7 -12.08 11.36 -9.16
C ASP A 7 -11.94 9.85 -9.47
N LEU A 8 -13.05 9.18 -9.70
CA LEU A 8 -13.10 7.79 -10.18
C LEU A 8 -13.21 7.71 -11.71
N LEU A 9 -13.42 8.82 -12.35
CA LEU A 9 -13.56 8.90 -13.79
C LEU A 9 -12.43 9.74 -14.39
N ARG A 10 -12.01 9.37 -15.57
CA ARG A 10 -11.03 10.10 -16.37
C ARG A 10 -11.68 11.34 -17.02
N SER A 11 -12.15 12.25 -16.19
CA SER A 11 -12.80 13.50 -16.58
C SER A 11 -11.83 14.45 -17.29
N GLY A 12 -12.35 15.51 -17.90
CA GLY A 12 -11.52 16.59 -18.48
C GLY A 12 -10.60 17.24 -17.43
N ARG A 13 -11.09 17.38 -16.18
CA ARG A 13 -10.31 17.88 -15.04
C ARG A 13 -9.13 16.95 -14.72
N VAL A 14 -9.35 15.65 -14.67
CA VAL A 14 -8.27 14.67 -14.44
C VAL A 14 -7.26 14.73 -15.58
N LYS A 15 -7.71 14.66 -16.84
CA LYS A 15 -6.82 14.67 -18.00
C LYS A 15 -5.89 15.87 -18.05
N SER A 16 -6.38 17.06 -17.67
CA SER A 16 -5.58 18.30 -17.69
C SER A 16 -4.51 18.37 -16.61
N ARG A 17 -4.60 17.52 -15.56
CA ARG A 17 -3.71 17.54 -14.39
C ARG A 17 -2.93 16.24 -14.19
N LEU A 18 -3.22 15.22 -14.99
CA LEU A 18 -2.62 13.90 -14.84
C LEU A 18 -1.12 13.95 -15.11
N ALA A 19 -0.34 13.42 -14.20
CA ALA A 19 1.09 13.21 -14.40
C ALA A 19 1.31 12.22 -15.54
N THR A 20 2.41 12.38 -16.27
CA THR A 20 2.79 11.42 -17.30
C THR A 20 3.37 10.17 -16.66
N GLY A 21 2.68 9.04 -16.81
CA GLY A 21 3.19 7.74 -16.42
C GLY A 21 4.33 7.29 -17.32
N CYS A 22 5.38 6.71 -16.77
CA CYS A 22 6.58 6.31 -17.49
C CYS A 22 6.94 4.84 -17.25
N SER A 23 7.37 4.18 -18.31
CA SER A 23 8.12 2.92 -18.25
C SER A 23 9.61 3.20 -18.28
N LEU A 24 10.31 2.84 -17.22
CA LEU A 24 11.77 3.02 -17.14
C LEU A 24 12.48 1.92 -17.95
N ARG A 25 13.46 2.31 -18.73
CA ARG A 25 14.27 1.42 -19.57
C ARG A 25 15.75 1.79 -19.45
N ALA A 26 16.65 0.92 -19.87
CA ALA A 26 18.09 1.16 -19.80
C ALA A 26 18.53 2.48 -20.47
N ARG A 27 17.80 2.93 -21.49
CA ARG A 27 18.09 4.17 -22.26
C ARG A 27 17.18 5.34 -21.87
N GLY A 28 16.54 5.31 -20.70
CA GLY A 28 15.71 6.40 -20.22
C GLY A 28 14.24 6.03 -20.02
N ALA A 29 13.42 7.02 -19.70
CA ALA A 29 12.00 6.86 -19.47
C ALA A 29 11.21 7.01 -20.77
N ARG A 30 10.19 6.16 -20.95
CA ARG A 30 9.23 6.26 -22.05
C ARG A 30 7.83 6.49 -21.47
N ALA A 31 7.14 7.49 -21.96
CA ALA A 31 5.75 7.74 -21.60
C ALA A 31 4.86 6.53 -21.92
N VAL A 32 3.97 6.21 -21.01
CA VAL A 32 2.96 5.17 -21.15
C VAL A 32 1.62 5.83 -21.41
N THR A 33 0.88 5.31 -22.39
CA THR A 33 -0.47 5.79 -22.66
C THR A 33 -1.39 5.40 -21.52
N ASP A 34 -2.01 6.40 -20.91
CA ASP A 34 -3.06 6.20 -19.93
C ASP A 34 -4.34 5.65 -20.61
N ARG A 35 -5.02 4.72 -19.96
CA ARG A 35 -6.21 4.01 -20.47
C ARG A 35 -7.28 3.93 -19.41
N ASP A 36 -8.53 3.88 -19.85
CA ASP A 36 -9.64 3.54 -18.96
C ASP A 36 -9.62 2.03 -18.64
N TRP A 37 -9.84 1.71 -17.39
CA TRP A 37 -9.81 0.33 -16.90
C TRP A 37 -11.22 -0.17 -16.65
N VAL A 38 -11.52 -1.39 -17.08
CA VAL A 38 -12.82 -2.04 -16.86
C VAL A 38 -13.08 -2.36 -15.38
N THR A 39 -12.02 -2.44 -14.59
CA THR A 39 -12.05 -2.69 -13.14
C THR A 39 -12.09 -1.37 -12.36
N ALA A 40 -13.02 -0.49 -12.69
CA ALA A 40 -13.06 0.89 -12.18
C ALA A 40 -12.99 0.97 -10.64
N ALA A 41 -13.71 0.10 -9.92
CA ALA A 41 -13.69 0.08 -8.46
C ALA A 41 -12.32 -0.27 -7.84
N ALA A 42 -11.45 -0.95 -8.57
CA ALA A 42 -10.15 -1.39 -8.09
C ALA A 42 -8.97 -0.62 -8.69
N SER A 43 -9.16 0.07 -9.83
CA SER A 43 -8.02 0.60 -10.59
C SER A 43 -8.23 1.97 -11.20
N SER A 44 -9.31 2.67 -10.89
CA SER A 44 -9.63 3.94 -11.57
C SER A 44 -9.66 5.16 -10.66
N ILE A 45 -9.06 5.09 -9.48
CA ILE A 45 -8.96 6.29 -8.65
C ILE A 45 -7.80 7.17 -9.15
N TYR A 46 -8.15 8.40 -9.50
CA TYR A 46 -7.21 9.48 -9.79
C TYR A 46 -7.20 10.41 -8.59
N SER A 47 -6.03 10.66 -8.03
CA SER A 47 -5.92 11.45 -6.81
C SER A 47 -4.61 12.23 -6.76
N THR A 48 -4.47 13.05 -5.75
CA THR A 48 -3.24 13.77 -5.43
C THR A 48 -2.66 13.28 -4.10
N PRO A 49 -1.36 13.47 -3.84
CA PRO A 49 -0.79 13.18 -2.53
C PRO A 49 -1.52 13.90 -1.38
N GLY A 50 -1.98 15.14 -1.60
CA GLY A 50 -2.73 15.90 -0.60
C GLY A 50 -4.09 15.28 -0.26
N ASP A 51 -4.84 14.83 -1.26
CA ASP A 51 -6.12 14.16 -1.04
C ASP A 51 -5.94 12.78 -0.39
N MET A 52 -4.91 12.05 -0.82
CA MET A 52 -4.60 10.77 -0.21
C MET A 52 -4.11 10.92 1.24
N ALA A 53 -3.47 12.04 1.59
CA ALA A 53 -3.16 12.35 2.99
C ALA A 53 -4.43 12.54 3.82
N ARG A 54 -5.48 13.19 3.28
CA ARG A 54 -6.79 13.28 3.94
C ARG A 54 -7.46 11.92 4.11
N TYR A 55 -7.32 11.05 3.11
CA TYR A 55 -7.79 9.67 3.22
C TYR A 55 -7.05 8.91 4.32
N LEU A 56 -5.72 9.00 4.37
CA LEU A 56 -4.91 8.37 5.40
C LEU A 56 -5.26 8.92 6.80
N ALA A 57 -5.43 10.24 6.93
CA ALA A 57 -5.86 10.85 8.17
C ALA A 57 -7.23 10.31 8.65
N ALA A 58 -8.16 10.06 7.73
CA ALA A 58 -9.43 9.45 8.07
C ALA A 58 -9.29 7.99 8.53
N LEU A 59 -8.41 7.21 7.91
CA LEU A 59 -8.13 5.84 8.36
C LEU A 59 -7.55 5.84 9.80
N LEU A 60 -6.62 6.74 10.09
CA LEU A 60 -6.00 6.90 11.41
C LEU A 60 -6.97 7.54 12.42
N GLY A 61 -7.88 8.38 11.97
CA GLY A 61 -8.91 9.07 12.77
C GLY A 61 -10.20 8.27 13.00
N GLY A 62 -10.15 6.94 12.87
CA GLY A 62 -11.33 6.11 13.15
C GLY A 62 -12.44 6.21 12.09
N GLY A 63 -12.11 6.58 10.86
CA GLY A 63 -13.03 6.71 9.73
C GLY A 63 -13.53 8.13 9.48
N ALA A 64 -12.94 9.12 10.15
CA ALA A 64 -13.30 10.53 10.04
C ALA A 64 -12.06 11.42 9.94
N ASN A 65 -12.23 12.59 9.36
CA ASN A 65 -11.27 13.69 9.42
C ASN A 65 -12.04 15.02 9.64
N GLU A 66 -11.38 16.16 9.56
CA GLU A 66 -11.97 17.50 9.76
C GLU A 66 -13.10 17.82 8.76
N HIS A 67 -13.23 17.06 7.66
CA HIS A 67 -14.27 17.26 6.64
C HIS A 67 -15.48 16.33 6.82
N GLY A 68 -15.41 15.33 7.69
CA GLY A 68 -16.53 14.44 7.96
C GLY A 68 -16.15 13.00 8.27
N CYS A 69 -17.17 12.20 8.52
CA CYS A 69 -17.08 10.78 8.82
C CYS A 69 -17.66 9.96 7.67
N VAL A 70 -16.88 8.99 7.18
CA VAL A 70 -17.31 8.08 6.10
C VAL A 70 -17.46 6.64 6.57
N LEU A 71 -16.78 6.27 7.66
CA LEU A 71 -16.84 4.95 8.28
C LEU A 71 -16.91 5.09 9.80
N ARG A 72 -17.61 4.18 10.44
CA ARG A 72 -17.60 4.08 11.90
C ARG A 72 -16.31 3.39 12.36
N PRO A 73 -15.75 3.73 13.53
CA PRO A 73 -14.56 3.06 14.07
C PRO A 73 -14.70 1.54 14.14
N ALA A 74 -15.86 1.01 14.49
CA ALA A 74 -16.11 -0.42 14.51
C ALA A 74 -16.04 -1.05 13.11
N THR A 75 -16.46 -0.34 12.06
CA THR A 75 -16.33 -0.79 10.68
C THR A 75 -14.86 -0.87 10.26
N LEU A 76 -14.06 0.14 10.60
CA LEU A 76 -12.61 0.09 10.34
C LEU A 76 -11.92 -1.03 11.10
N ALA A 77 -12.26 -1.24 12.38
CA ALA A 77 -11.74 -2.35 13.16
C ALA A 77 -12.04 -3.70 12.49
N THR A 78 -13.25 -3.85 11.95
CA THR A 78 -13.61 -5.03 11.16
C THR A 78 -12.74 -5.12 9.90
N MET A 79 -12.57 -4.03 9.15
CA MET A 79 -11.78 -4.03 7.92
C MET A 79 -10.30 -4.36 8.18
N PHE A 80 -9.73 -3.89 9.27
CA PHE A 80 -8.33 -4.10 9.63
C PHE A 80 -8.08 -5.44 10.35
N GLY A 81 -9.14 -6.13 10.75
CA GLY A 81 -9.06 -7.45 11.36
C GLY A 81 -8.56 -8.52 10.39
N PRO A 82 -7.99 -9.64 10.90
CA PRO A 82 -7.53 -10.74 10.07
C PRO A 82 -8.73 -11.57 9.58
N HIS A 83 -9.16 -11.36 8.35
CA HIS A 83 -10.18 -12.17 7.70
C HIS A 83 -9.61 -13.43 7.06
N TYR A 84 -8.35 -13.38 6.64
CA TYR A 84 -7.59 -14.53 6.20
C TYR A 84 -6.15 -14.39 6.68
N GLN A 85 -5.68 -15.38 7.43
CA GLN A 85 -4.31 -15.45 7.94
C GLN A 85 -4.00 -16.91 8.26
N THR A 86 -3.01 -17.48 7.58
CA THR A 86 -2.64 -18.89 7.73
C THR A 86 -1.91 -19.18 9.02
N ASP A 87 -1.14 -18.21 9.53
CA ASP A 87 -0.43 -18.28 10.81
C ASP A 87 -0.37 -16.84 11.38
N PRO A 88 -0.59 -16.66 12.71
CA PRO A 88 -0.54 -15.33 13.34
C PRO A 88 0.77 -14.55 13.14
N ARG A 89 1.87 -15.26 12.85
CA ARG A 89 3.19 -14.66 12.60
C ARG A 89 3.38 -14.18 11.16
N LEU A 90 2.51 -14.59 10.24
CA LEU A 90 2.58 -14.22 8.83
C LEU A 90 1.65 -13.03 8.55
N PRO A 91 1.92 -12.28 7.49
CA PRO A 91 0.98 -11.29 6.99
C PRO A 91 -0.39 -11.93 6.69
N GLY A 92 -1.45 -11.18 6.93
CA GLY A 92 -2.82 -11.60 6.67
C GLY A 92 -3.54 -10.63 5.74
N ALA A 93 -4.79 -10.95 5.43
CA ALA A 93 -5.67 -10.08 4.67
C ALA A 93 -6.85 -9.63 5.54
N GLY A 94 -7.11 -8.34 5.53
CA GLY A 94 -8.32 -7.71 6.01
C GLY A 94 -9.30 -7.45 4.84
N LEU A 95 -10.21 -6.52 5.02
CA LEU A 95 -11.10 -6.06 3.95
C LEU A 95 -10.52 -4.80 3.29
N GLY A 96 -10.02 -4.97 2.07
CA GLY A 96 -9.39 -3.89 1.30
C GLY A 96 -7.97 -3.53 1.72
N PHE A 97 -7.38 -4.27 2.67
CA PHE A 97 -6.00 -4.08 3.13
C PHE A 97 -5.35 -5.43 3.43
N PHE A 98 -4.06 -5.50 3.21
CA PHE A 98 -3.23 -6.51 3.85
C PHE A 98 -2.86 -6.05 5.25
N ARG A 99 -2.57 -7.02 6.10
CA ARG A 99 -2.26 -6.80 7.52
C ARG A 99 -0.92 -7.45 7.85
N ALA A 100 -0.10 -6.73 8.60
CA ALA A 100 1.17 -7.22 9.11
C ALA A 100 1.32 -6.89 10.59
N ASP A 101 2.15 -7.66 11.28
CA ASP A 101 2.69 -7.31 12.59
C ASP A 101 4.09 -6.75 12.42
N LEU A 102 4.32 -5.55 12.92
CA LEU A 102 5.61 -4.87 12.90
C LEU A 102 6.16 -4.78 14.33
N GLY A 103 6.64 -5.91 14.87
CA GLY A 103 7.21 -5.94 16.22
C GLY A 103 6.18 -5.69 17.33
N GLY A 104 4.97 -6.21 17.17
CA GLY A 104 3.84 -6.02 18.08
C GLY A 104 2.90 -4.87 17.70
N HIS A 105 3.25 -4.08 16.68
CA HIS A 105 2.41 -3.01 16.14
C HIS A 105 1.61 -3.52 14.95
N VAL A 106 0.30 -3.46 15.04
CA VAL A 106 -0.57 -3.83 13.92
C VAL A 106 -0.47 -2.79 12.83
N ALA A 107 -0.02 -3.19 11.66
CA ALA A 107 0.02 -2.36 10.48
C ALA A 107 -0.92 -2.90 9.39
N ILE A 108 -1.45 -2.00 8.59
CA ILE A 108 -2.21 -2.29 7.38
C ILE A 108 -1.48 -1.70 6.18
N GLU A 109 -1.63 -2.35 5.04
CA GLU A 109 -1.02 -1.84 3.80
C GLU A 109 -1.90 -2.14 2.60
N HIS A 110 -1.70 -1.37 1.55
CA HIS A 110 -2.21 -1.66 0.22
C HIS A 110 -1.31 -1.03 -0.83
N GLN A 111 -1.14 -1.74 -1.93
CA GLN A 111 -0.34 -1.29 -3.06
C GLN A 111 -1.20 -1.03 -4.29
N GLY A 112 -0.73 -0.16 -5.17
CA GLY A 112 -1.31 0.08 -6.48
C GLY A 112 -0.26 -0.05 -7.56
N LEU A 113 -0.58 -0.84 -8.59
CA LEU A 113 0.30 -1.05 -9.73
C LEU A 113 -0.51 -0.91 -11.02
N LEU A 114 -0.25 0.16 -11.75
CA LEU A 114 -0.75 0.36 -13.10
C LEU A 114 0.40 0.70 -14.04
N PRO A 115 0.25 0.48 -15.36
CA PRO A 115 1.28 0.90 -16.31
C PRO A 115 1.64 2.38 -16.14
N GLY A 116 2.91 2.63 -15.80
CA GLY A 116 3.43 3.98 -15.59
C GLY A 116 3.26 4.54 -14.18
N PHE A 117 2.51 3.89 -13.29
CA PHE A 117 2.26 4.38 -11.95
C PHE A 117 2.34 3.28 -10.90
N ASN A 118 2.89 3.60 -9.74
CA ASN A 118 2.84 2.76 -8.55
C ASN A 118 2.52 3.61 -7.34
N ALA A 119 1.81 3.01 -6.42
CA ALA A 119 1.44 3.61 -5.15
C ALA A 119 1.60 2.60 -4.03
N GLN A 120 1.93 3.07 -2.86
CA GLN A 120 1.98 2.27 -1.63
C GLN A 120 1.43 3.10 -0.48
N ILE A 121 0.61 2.48 0.34
CA ILE A 121 0.15 2.99 1.62
C ILE A 121 0.51 1.99 2.71
N TRP A 122 1.05 2.49 3.81
CA TRP A 122 1.22 1.79 5.07
C TRP A 122 0.65 2.62 6.20
N ALA A 123 -0.03 2.00 7.14
CA ALA A 123 -0.49 2.68 8.34
C ALA A 123 -0.41 1.76 9.56
N ALA A 124 -0.07 2.32 10.71
CA ALA A 124 -0.19 1.74 12.02
C ALA A 124 -1.30 2.49 12.78
N PRO A 125 -2.56 2.06 12.68
CA PRO A 125 -3.70 2.84 13.18
C PRO A 125 -3.65 3.09 14.69
N ASN A 126 -3.16 2.11 15.46
CA ASN A 126 -3.05 2.24 16.91
C ASN A 126 -1.94 3.23 17.34
N ASP A 127 -0.97 3.46 16.46
CA ASP A 127 0.14 4.40 16.67
C ASP A 127 -0.17 5.79 16.10
N GLY A 128 -1.26 5.92 15.34
CA GLY A 128 -1.64 7.16 14.68
C GLY A 128 -0.69 7.59 13.56
N VAL A 129 0.07 6.66 13.00
CA VAL A 129 1.12 6.93 12.00
C VAL A 129 0.84 6.21 10.69
N GLY A 130 1.09 6.90 9.58
CA GLY A 130 0.99 6.29 8.26
C GLY A 130 1.93 6.93 7.25
N VAL A 131 2.28 6.16 6.24
CA VAL A 131 3.20 6.54 5.16
C VAL A 131 2.57 6.21 3.83
N MET A 132 2.70 7.13 2.88
CA MET A 132 2.30 6.90 1.50
C MET A 132 3.42 7.31 0.56
N ALA A 133 3.56 6.57 -0.53
CA ALA A 133 4.49 6.91 -1.58
C ALA A 133 3.87 6.65 -2.95
N PHE A 134 4.18 7.53 -3.89
CA PHE A 134 3.69 7.48 -5.27
C PHE A 134 4.86 7.67 -6.23
N THR A 135 4.82 6.94 -7.33
CA THR A 135 5.77 7.15 -8.42
C THR A 135 5.06 7.02 -9.76
N ASN A 136 5.46 7.86 -10.71
CA ASN A 136 5.06 7.77 -12.11
C ASN A 136 6.07 6.98 -12.97
N GLY A 137 6.92 6.16 -12.35
CA GLY A 137 7.88 5.27 -12.99
C GLY A 137 7.64 3.82 -12.61
N ALA A 138 7.10 3.00 -13.52
CA ALA A 138 6.58 1.68 -13.18
C ALA A 138 7.62 0.55 -13.12
N LYS A 139 8.74 0.65 -13.84
CA LYS A 139 9.67 -0.48 -13.89
C LYS A 139 10.43 -0.66 -12.58
N GLY A 140 10.25 -1.80 -11.95
CA GLY A 140 10.95 -2.19 -10.72
C GLY A 140 10.47 -1.50 -9.45
N ALA A 141 9.46 -0.62 -9.51
CA ALA A 141 8.99 0.08 -8.32
C ALA A 141 8.44 -0.88 -7.26
N MET A 142 7.83 -1.98 -7.65
CA MET A 142 7.31 -2.99 -6.71
C MET A 142 8.40 -3.71 -5.92
N SER A 143 9.65 -3.69 -6.38
CA SER A 143 10.75 -4.32 -5.63
C SER A 143 11.32 -3.43 -4.53
N TRP A 144 11.11 -2.13 -4.58
CA TRP A 144 11.66 -1.19 -3.59
C TRP A 144 10.60 -0.33 -2.88
N LEU A 145 9.51 0.06 -3.55
CA LEU A 145 8.54 0.99 -2.99
C LEU A 145 7.82 0.42 -1.74
N PRO A 146 7.25 -0.81 -1.75
CA PRO A 146 6.64 -1.39 -0.56
C PRO A 146 7.63 -1.60 0.60
N PRO A 147 8.82 -2.20 0.41
CA PRO A 147 9.75 -2.38 1.52
C PRO A 147 10.29 -1.06 2.08
N GLU A 148 10.58 -0.05 1.24
CA GLU A 148 11.07 1.23 1.73
C GLU A 148 10.02 2.03 2.50
N THR A 149 8.76 2.01 2.04
CA THR A 149 7.66 2.64 2.78
C THR A 149 7.35 1.90 4.08
N GLY A 150 7.43 0.57 4.09
CA GLY A 150 7.32 -0.24 5.30
C GLY A 150 8.46 0.02 6.29
N ARG A 151 9.70 0.14 5.80
CA ARG A 151 10.86 0.51 6.61
C ARG A 151 10.69 1.90 7.24
N LEU A 152 10.23 2.87 6.46
CA LEU A 152 9.95 4.21 6.98
C LEU A 152 8.86 4.20 8.05
N LEU A 153 7.79 3.41 7.88
CA LEU A 153 6.78 3.25 8.93
C LEU A 153 7.40 2.68 10.22
N ARG A 154 8.22 1.61 10.12
CA ARG A 154 8.93 1.03 11.28
C ARG A 154 9.74 2.08 12.03
N GLN A 155 10.52 2.88 11.32
CA GLN A 155 11.31 3.95 11.93
C GLN A 155 10.42 4.98 12.66
N LEU A 156 9.30 5.36 12.06
CA LEU A 156 8.37 6.34 12.64
C LEU A 156 7.67 5.83 13.91
N ILE A 157 7.43 4.52 14.02
CA ILE A 157 6.83 3.89 15.21
C ILE A 157 7.88 3.30 16.17
N GLY A 158 9.17 3.55 15.93
CA GLY A 158 10.25 3.13 16.83
C GLY A 158 10.59 1.65 16.76
N VAL A 159 10.17 0.94 15.71
CA VAL A 159 10.48 -0.48 15.51
C VAL A 159 11.77 -0.61 14.71
N PRO A 160 12.74 -1.43 15.15
CA PRO A 160 13.96 -1.69 14.38
C PRO A 160 13.66 -2.28 12.99
N ASP A 161 14.54 -2.00 12.03
CA ASP A 161 14.48 -2.63 10.72
C ASP A 161 14.64 -4.15 10.84
N ASP A 162 13.99 -4.89 9.94
CA ASP A 162 14.17 -6.34 9.88
C ASP A 162 15.62 -6.67 9.55
N VAL A 163 16.26 -7.40 10.44
CA VAL A 163 17.62 -7.90 10.20
C VAL A 163 17.54 -9.09 9.26
N VAL A 164 17.97 -8.92 8.04
CA VAL A 164 18.14 -10.03 7.11
C VAL A 164 19.31 -10.88 7.62
N ARG A 165 19.01 -12.07 8.15
CA ARG A 165 20.04 -13.02 8.54
C ARG A 165 20.68 -13.59 7.27
N THR A 166 21.89 -13.18 6.97
CA THR A 166 22.66 -13.65 5.80
C THR A 166 23.43 -14.95 6.06
N ASN A 167 23.54 -15.36 7.32
CA ASN A 167 24.23 -16.57 7.76
C ASN A 167 23.25 -17.61 8.35
N VAL A 168 22.22 -17.92 7.60
CA VAL A 168 21.27 -18.99 7.96
C VAL A 168 22.01 -20.33 7.89
N ALA A 169 21.94 -21.12 8.95
CA ALA A 169 22.49 -22.48 8.94
C ALA A 169 21.78 -23.30 7.86
N HIS A 170 22.55 -23.98 7.03
CA HIS A 170 22.00 -24.90 6.06
C HIS A 170 21.51 -26.17 6.76
N HIS A 171 20.24 -26.51 6.55
CA HIS A 171 19.60 -27.71 7.07
C HIS A 171 19.10 -28.60 5.91
N PRO A 172 20.03 -29.17 5.12
CA PRO A 172 19.66 -29.99 3.96
C PRO A 172 18.86 -31.25 4.34
N GLU A 173 18.97 -31.70 5.58
CA GLU A 173 18.24 -32.82 6.11
C GLU A 173 16.72 -32.67 6.11
N ILE A 174 16.22 -31.44 6.20
CA ILE A 174 14.78 -31.15 6.17
C ILE A 174 14.24 -30.86 4.76
N TRP A 175 15.11 -30.75 3.75
CA TRP A 175 14.66 -30.38 2.40
C TRP A 175 13.75 -31.41 1.78
N GLY A 176 13.97 -32.71 2.09
CA GLY A 176 13.08 -33.78 1.64
C GLY A 176 11.64 -33.63 2.11
N ASP A 177 11.46 -33.13 3.33
CA ASP A 177 10.14 -32.90 3.93
C ASP A 177 9.44 -31.66 3.37
N LEU A 178 10.23 -30.70 2.85
CA LEU A 178 9.75 -29.48 2.24
C LEU A 178 9.52 -29.60 0.71
N CYS A 179 10.02 -30.68 0.10
CA CYS A 179 9.81 -30.96 -1.32
C CYS A 179 8.48 -31.67 -1.53
N GLY A 180 7.53 -31.01 -2.17
CA GLY A 180 6.21 -31.57 -2.45
C GLY A 180 5.44 -30.77 -3.48
N ARG A 181 4.23 -31.24 -3.80
CA ARG A 181 3.25 -30.42 -4.51
C ARG A 181 2.36 -29.76 -3.46
N TYR A 182 2.34 -28.45 -3.48
CA TYR A 182 1.51 -27.61 -2.63
C TYR A 182 0.37 -27.01 -3.43
#